data_cb33814418567b394217135f0c085fc8
#
_entry.id   cb33814418567b394217135f0c085fc8
#
_cell.length_a   1.000
_cell.length_b   1.000
_cell.length_c   1.000
_cell.angle_alpha   90.00
_cell.angle_beta   90.00
_cell.angle_gamma   90.00
#
_symmetry.space_group_name_H-M   'P 1'
#
loop_
_entity.id
_entity.type
_entity.pdbx_description
1 polymer ?
#
loop_
_entity_poly.entity_id
_entity_poly.type
_entity_poly.pdbx_seq_one_letter_code
_entity_poly.pdbx_strand_id
1 'polypeptide(L)'
;IAKYAADDFDAADRQVIAEAALADKLLTLDELEPAFDGDREQVALAYAQSYALVAYLSDITPARGIGPLLDQLAEGRDMRLALGLVFGRPVPEMEAEWLEGLRTDYLSEVTPPLFEALIGAAFVIAFLIAWVVIRRRSARIRERMLYEEQMREEYGEMPPELQGADPAADLQIHDDRGPIID
;
A
#
# COMPACT_ATOMS: atom_id res chain seq x y z
N ILE A 1 -18.98 4.68 -25.62
CA ILE A 1 -20.25 5.49 -25.70
C ILE A 1 -21.43 4.66 -25.20
N ALA A 2 -21.65 3.42 -25.71
CA ALA A 2 -22.78 2.59 -25.31
C ALA A 2 -22.81 2.35 -23.77
N LYS A 3 -21.68 2.04 -23.18
CA LYS A 3 -21.55 1.82 -21.72
C LYS A 3 -21.82 3.11 -20.92
N TYR A 4 -21.35 4.26 -21.40
CA TYR A 4 -21.62 5.56 -20.79
C TYR A 4 -23.11 5.93 -20.84
N ALA A 5 -23.76 5.70 -22.01
CA ALA A 5 -25.19 5.97 -22.16
C ALA A 5 -26.08 5.05 -21.30
N ALA A 6 -25.59 3.87 -20.93
CA ALA A 6 -26.28 2.92 -20.05
C ALA A 6 -26.01 3.17 -18.57
N ASP A 7 -25.10 4.11 -18.24
CA ASP A 7 -24.61 4.36 -16.86
C ASP A 7 -24.11 3.06 -16.18
N ASP A 8 -23.44 2.20 -16.96
CA ASP A 8 -22.99 0.86 -16.57
C ASP A 8 -21.48 0.89 -16.23
N PHE A 9 -21.11 1.70 -15.22
CA PHE A 9 -19.74 1.80 -14.73
C PHE A 9 -19.69 1.38 -13.27
N ASP A 10 -19.25 0.16 -13.06
CA ASP A 10 -19.28 -0.48 -11.76
C ASP A 10 -17.94 -0.47 -11.00
N ALA A 11 -17.91 -1.14 -9.83
CA ALA A 11 -16.71 -1.25 -9.02
C ALA A 11 -15.61 -2.08 -9.71
N ALA A 12 -15.97 -3.04 -10.59
CA ALA A 12 -14.99 -3.84 -11.31
C ALA A 12 -14.26 -3.00 -12.36
N ASP A 13 -14.99 -2.10 -13.05
CA ASP A 13 -14.37 -1.17 -13.99
C ASP A 13 -13.39 -0.22 -13.32
N ARG A 14 -13.76 0.32 -12.15
CA ARG A 14 -12.86 1.16 -11.35
C ARG A 14 -11.61 0.40 -10.91
N GLN A 15 -11.78 -0.83 -10.48
CA GLN A 15 -10.65 -1.68 -10.08
C GLN A 15 -9.70 -1.93 -11.25
N VAL A 16 -10.20 -2.24 -12.45
CA VAL A 16 -9.37 -2.46 -13.64
C VAL A 16 -8.55 -1.21 -13.98
N ILE A 17 -9.13 0.00 -13.92
CA ILE A 17 -8.38 1.23 -14.14
C ILE A 17 -7.34 1.45 -13.03
N ALA A 18 -7.70 1.23 -11.77
CA ALA A 18 -6.78 1.40 -10.65
C ALA A 18 -5.58 0.45 -10.72
N GLU A 19 -5.79 -0.82 -11.07
CA GLU A 19 -4.73 -1.80 -11.28
C GLU A 19 -3.80 -1.41 -12.43
N ALA A 20 -4.36 -0.93 -13.54
CA ALA A 20 -3.59 -0.44 -14.68
C ALA A 20 -2.79 0.83 -14.31
N ALA A 21 -3.37 1.76 -13.54
CA ALA A 21 -2.71 2.95 -13.07
C ALA A 21 -1.52 2.63 -12.14
N LEU A 22 -1.69 1.67 -11.21
CA LEU A 22 -0.62 1.18 -10.32
C LEU A 22 0.52 0.53 -11.10
N ALA A 23 0.20 -0.19 -12.18
CA ALA A 23 1.18 -0.89 -13.01
C ALA A 23 1.79 0.00 -14.11
N ASP A 24 1.41 1.28 -14.20
CA ASP A 24 1.76 2.21 -15.30
C ASP A 24 1.41 1.64 -16.69
N LYS A 25 0.21 1.04 -16.79
CA LYS A 25 -0.31 0.37 -17.99
C LYS A 25 -1.60 1.00 -18.52
N LEU A 26 -1.87 2.26 -18.15
CA LEU A 26 -3.00 2.98 -18.74
C LEU A 26 -2.77 3.16 -20.25
N LEU A 27 -3.83 2.91 -21.02
CA LEU A 27 -3.79 3.02 -22.48
C LEU A 27 -3.86 4.49 -22.91
N THR A 28 -3.06 4.86 -23.87
CA THR A 28 -3.16 6.14 -24.59
C THR A 28 -4.33 6.13 -25.57
N LEU A 29 -4.69 7.29 -26.14
CA LEU A 29 -5.76 7.36 -27.16
C LEU A 29 -5.48 6.47 -28.36
N ASP A 30 -4.22 6.33 -28.77
CA ASP A 30 -3.82 5.51 -29.92
C ASP A 30 -3.83 4.01 -29.59
N GLU A 31 -3.72 3.64 -28.32
CA GLU A 31 -3.74 2.25 -27.86
C GLU A 31 -5.13 1.74 -27.52
N LEU A 32 -6.11 2.64 -27.32
CA LEU A 32 -7.48 2.24 -26.98
C LEU A 32 -8.14 1.38 -28.06
N GLU A 33 -8.04 1.75 -29.34
CA GLU A 33 -8.69 1.02 -30.44
C GLU A 33 -8.06 -0.37 -30.63
N PRO A 34 -6.72 -0.54 -30.72
CA PRO A 34 -6.10 -1.85 -30.81
C PRO A 34 -6.36 -2.76 -29.59
N ALA A 35 -6.57 -2.20 -28.41
CA ALA A 35 -6.81 -2.96 -27.20
C ALA A 35 -8.13 -3.73 -27.21
N PHE A 36 -9.10 -3.35 -28.04
CA PHE A 36 -10.35 -4.12 -28.21
C PHE A 36 -10.16 -5.46 -28.93
N ASP A 37 -9.04 -5.64 -29.66
CA ASP A 37 -8.65 -6.88 -30.30
C ASP A 37 -7.67 -7.71 -29.45
N GLY A 38 -7.36 -7.23 -28.26
CA GLY A 38 -6.42 -7.83 -27.33
C GLY A 38 -6.99 -8.99 -26.52
N ASP A 39 -6.29 -9.35 -25.47
CA ASP A 39 -6.78 -10.33 -24.50
C ASP A 39 -7.94 -9.77 -23.63
N ARG A 40 -8.50 -10.65 -22.79
CA ARG A 40 -9.65 -10.28 -21.96
C ARG A 40 -9.38 -9.10 -21.02
N GLU A 41 -8.15 -8.99 -20.50
CA GLU A 41 -7.76 -7.92 -19.57
C GLU A 41 -7.62 -6.59 -20.32
N GLN A 42 -6.99 -6.61 -21.49
CA GLN A 42 -6.86 -5.44 -22.34
C GLN A 42 -8.23 -4.93 -22.82
N VAL A 43 -9.11 -5.83 -23.22
CA VAL A 43 -10.49 -5.48 -23.62
C VAL A 43 -11.26 -4.85 -22.46
N ALA A 44 -11.16 -5.42 -21.25
CA ALA A 44 -11.83 -4.88 -20.07
C ALA A 44 -11.29 -3.47 -19.75
N LEU A 45 -9.97 -3.27 -19.80
CA LEU A 45 -9.34 -1.97 -19.59
C LEU A 45 -9.77 -0.95 -20.66
N ALA A 46 -9.80 -1.35 -21.95
CA ALA A 46 -10.22 -0.48 -23.04
C ALA A 46 -11.68 0.00 -22.86
N TYR A 47 -12.59 -0.89 -22.43
CA TYR A 47 -13.98 -0.50 -22.12
C TYR A 47 -14.06 0.47 -20.94
N ALA A 48 -13.36 0.18 -19.84
CA ALA A 48 -13.37 1.01 -18.66
C ALA A 48 -12.76 2.41 -18.94
N GLN A 49 -11.60 2.46 -19.62
CA GLN A 49 -10.96 3.73 -19.99
C GLN A 49 -11.76 4.52 -21.02
N SER A 50 -12.42 3.85 -21.98
CA SER A 50 -13.31 4.53 -22.95
C SER A 50 -14.50 5.17 -22.24
N TYR A 51 -15.08 4.53 -21.21
CA TYR A 51 -16.13 5.15 -20.41
C TYR A 51 -15.59 6.42 -19.74
N ALA A 52 -14.45 6.32 -19.04
CA ALA A 52 -13.85 7.43 -18.34
C ALA A 52 -13.45 8.58 -19.28
N LEU A 53 -13.00 8.27 -20.50
CA LEU A 53 -12.74 9.28 -21.53
C LEU A 53 -14.00 10.06 -21.90
N VAL A 54 -15.11 9.35 -22.13
CA VAL A 54 -16.40 10.00 -22.46
C VAL A 54 -16.89 10.86 -21.31
N ALA A 55 -16.73 10.40 -20.06
CA ALA A 55 -17.05 11.19 -18.86
C ALA A 55 -16.21 12.47 -18.82
N TYR A 56 -14.88 12.37 -18.93
CA TYR A 56 -13.98 13.51 -18.98
C TYR A 56 -14.35 14.52 -20.07
N LEU A 57 -14.59 14.04 -21.30
CA LEU A 57 -14.97 14.91 -22.41
C LEU A 57 -16.32 15.60 -22.18
N SER A 58 -17.26 14.94 -21.51
CA SER A 58 -18.56 15.53 -21.14
C SER A 58 -18.40 16.62 -20.08
N ASP A 59 -17.51 16.43 -19.12
CA ASP A 59 -17.24 17.38 -18.03
C ASP A 59 -16.58 18.67 -18.54
N ILE A 60 -15.65 18.57 -19.50
CA ILE A 60 -14.99 19.75 -20.07
C ILE A 60 -15.87 20.52 -21.04
N THR A 61 -17.03 19.96 -21.48
CA THR A 61 -18.00 20.63 -22.36
C THR A 61 -19.46 20.46 -21.91
N PRO A 62 -19.81 20.87 -20.69
CA PRO A 62 -21.15 20.60 -20.15
C PRO A 62 -22.28 21.23 -20.99
N ALA A 63 -22.03 22.33 -21.69
CA ALA A 63 -23.04 23.03 -22.50
C ALA A 63 -23.32 22.38 -23.85
N ARG A 64 -22.40 21.63 -24.41
CA ARG A 64 -22.50 21.04 -25.77
C ARG A 64 -22.54 19.52 -25.76
N GLY A 65 -22.09 18.89 -24.66
CA GLY A 65 -21.90 17.45 -24.57
C GLY A 65 -20.95 16.91 -25.65
N ILE A 66 -21.00 15.61 -25.86
CA ILE A 66 -20.15 14.91 -26.86
C ILE A 66 -20.74 14.88 -28.28
N GLY A 67 -21.95 15.43 -28.51
CA GLY A 67 -22.64 15.41 -29.78
C GLY A 67 -21.75 15.89 -30.93
N PRO A 68 -21.16 17.09 -30.87
CA PRO A 68 -20.28 17.59 -31.93
C PRO A 68 -19.09 16.68 -32.25
N LEU A 69 -18.55 15.94 -31.26
CA LEU A 69 -17.50 14.94 -31.50
C LEU A 69 -18.04 13.76 -32.33
N LEU A 70 -19.23 13.27 -31.95
CA LEU A 70 -19.86 12.17 -32.67
C LEU A 70 -20.16 12.54 -34.13
N ASP A 71 -20.58 13.79 -34.41
CA ASP A 71 -20.81 14.29 -35.77
C ASP A 71 -19.50 14.25 -36.60
N GLN A 72 -18.37 14.67 -36.00
CA GLN A 72 -17.07 14.63 -36.68
C GLN A 72 -16.60 13.19 -36.94
N LEU A 73 -16.84 12.27 -36.01
CA LEU A 73 -16.51 10.84 -36.18
C LEU A 73 -17.43 10.19 -37.24
N ALA A 74 -18.71 10.56 -37.29
CA ALA A 74 -19.66 10.09 -38.30
C ALA A 74 -19.29 10.53 -39.72
N GLU A 75 -18.59 11.67 -39.84
CA GLU A 75 -18.04 12.14 -41.13
C GLU A 75 -16.74 11.39 -41.51
N GLY A 76 -16.32 10.39 -40.72
CA GLY A 76 -15.13 9.55 -40.99
C GLY A 76 -13.80 10.21 -40.61
N ARG A 77 -13.83 11.24 -39.76
CA ARG A 77 -12.57 11.84 -39.25
C ARG A 77 -11.95 10.96 -38.16
N ASP A 78 -10.64 10.99 -38.17
CA ASP A 78 -9.84 10.38 -37.09
C ASP A 78 -10.16 11.00 -35.72
N MET A 79 -10.07 10.22 -34.66
CA MET A 79 -10.39 10.63 -33.28
C MET A 79 -9.57 11.85 -32.85
N ARG A 80 -8.26 11.87 -33.11
CA ARG A 80 -7.39 12.98 -32.71
C ARG A 80 -7.76 14.28 -33.45
N LEU A 81 -8.03 14.19 -34.74
CA LEU A 81 -8.46 15.33 -35.51
C LEU A 81 -9.82 15.85 -35.03
N ALA A 82 -10.77 14.95 -34.79
CA ALA A 82 -12.10 15.30 -34.29
C ALA A 82 -12.04 15.99 -32.93
N LEU A 83 -11.23 15.46 -31.99
CA LEU A 83 -10.99 16.08 -30.67
C LEU A 83 -10.39 17.49 -30.80
N GLY A 84 -9.36 17.67 -31.60
CA GLY A 84 -8.74 18.98 -31.82
C GLY A 84 -9.70 20.01 -32.41
N LEU A 85 -10.55 19.60 -33.34
CA LEU A 85 -11.57 20.48 -33.98
C LEU A 85 -12.70 20.88 -33.04
N VAL A 86 -13.18 19.94 -32.22
CA VAL A 86 -14.31 20.16 -31.32
C VAL A 86 -13.94 20.96 -30.09
N PHE A 87 -12.81 20.61 -29.47
CA PHE A 87 -12.39 21.19 -28.20
C PHE A 87 -11.45 22.39 -28.36
N GLY A 88 -10.83 22.56 -29.52
CA GLY A 88 -9.93 23.69 -29.80
C GLY A 88 -8.66 23.69 -28.93
N ARG A 89 -8.31 22.53 -28.37
CA ARG A 89 -7.14 22.33 -27.50
C ARG A 89 -6.18 21.33 -28.13
N PRO A 90 -4.88 21.42 -27.84
CA PRO A 90 -3.92 20.38 -28.22
C PRO A 90 -4.29 19.02 -27.65
N VAL A 91 -4.47 18.02 -28.52
CA VAL A 91 -4.87 16.67 -28.11
C VAL A 91 -3.88 16.03 -27.12
N PRO A 92 -2.54 16.20 -27.26
CA PRO A 92 -1.61 15.67 -26.28
C PRO A 92 -1.78 16.24 -24.85
N GLU A 93 -2.19 17.50 -24.73
CA GLU A 93 -2.47 18.12 -23.44
C GLU A 93 -3.74 17.54 -22.79
N MET A 94 -4.78 17.37 -23.58
CA MET A 94 -6.05 16.76 -23.14
C MET A 94 -5.85 15.30 -22.74
N GLU A 95 -5.07 14.56 -23.50
CA GLU A 95 -4.71 13.17 -23.20
C GLU A 95 -3.93 13.05 -21.90
N ALA A 96 -2.92 13.91 -21.69
CA ALA A 96 -2.14 13.94 -20.47
C ALA A 96 -3.01 14.31 -19.24
N GLU A 97 -3.88 15.30 -19.37
CA GLU A 97 -4.82 15.70 -18.31
C GLU A 97 -5.80 14.57 -17.96
N TRP A 98 -6.36 13.90 -18.96
CA TRP A 98 -7.23 12.75 -18.75
C TRP A 98 -6.52 11.59 -18.06
N LEU A 99 -5.33 11.19 -18.53
CA LEU A 99 -4.55 10.10 -17.91
C LEU A 99 -4.13 10.42 -16.49
N GLU A 100 -3.77 11.67 -16.20
CA GLU A 100 -3.43 12.12 -14.84
C GLU A 100 -4.67 12.12 -13.95
N GLY A 101 -5.83 12.52 -14.46
CA GLY A 101 -7.11 12.40 -13.79
C GLY A 101 -7.40 10.95 -13.40
N LEU A 102 -7.23 9.99 -14.32
CA LEU A 102 -7.39 8.57 -14.04
C LEU A 102 -6.47 8.09 -12.92
N ARG A 103 -5.19 8.50 -12.95
CA ARG A 103 -4.24 8.14 -11.87
C ARG A 103 -4.69 8.70 -10.53
N THR A 104 -5.07 9.96 -10.48
CA THR A 104 -5.43 10.63 -9.23
C THR A 104 -6.73 10.09 -8.63
N ASP A 105 -7.76 9.97 -9.44
CA ASP A 105 -9.11 9.62 -8.99
C ASP A 105 -9.18 8.15 -8.55
N TYR A 106 -8.65 7.23 -9.36
CA TYR A 106 -8.79 5.80 -9.07
C TYR A 106 -7.73 5.27 -8.12
N LEU A 107 -6.51 5.85 -8.05
CA LEU A 107 -5.54 5.48 -7.03
C LEU A 107 -5.98 5.91 -5.63
N SER A 108 -6.70 7.03 -5.51
CA SER A 108 -7.22 7.48 -4.22
C SER A 108 -8.26 6.52 -3.61
N GLU A 109 -8.99 5.78 -4.45
CA GLU A 109 -9.96 4.77 -4.00
C GLU A 109 -9.32 3.47 -3.51
N VAL A 110 -8.15 3.10 -4.05
CA VAL A 110 -7.48 1.81 -3.76
C VAL A 110 -6.44 1.94 -2.65
N THR A 111 -5.78 3.10 -2.51
CA THR A 111 -4.72 3.33 -1.52
C THR A 111 -5.16 3.20 -0.05
N PRO A 112 -6.34 3.69 0.40
CA PRO A 112 -6.76 3.56 1.80
C PRO A 112 -6.84 2.12 2.29
N PRO A 113 -7.53 1.18 1.60
CA PRO A 113 -7.63 -0.20 2.07
C PRO A 113 -6.29 -0.94 2.07
N LEU A 114 -5.38 -0.65 1.15
CA LEU A 114 -4.02 -1.21 1.15
C LEU A 114 -3.19 -0.69 2.33
N PHE A 115 -3.28 0.58 2.64
CA PHE A 115 -2.59 1.19 3.78
C PHE A 115 -3.09 0.64 5.11
N GLU A 116 -4.40 0.49 5.28
CA GLU A 116 -5.02 -0.13 6.46
C GLU A 116 -4.61 -1.61 6.61
N ALA A 117 -4.58 -2.36 5.51
CA ALA A 117 -4.13 -3.76 5.51
C ALA A 117 -2.64 -3.88 5.89
N LEU A 118 -1.77 -2.99 5.42
CA LEU A 118 -0.36 -2.95 5.79
C LEU A 118 -0.15 -2.62 7.26
N ILE A 119 -0.90 -1.64 7.80
CA ILE A 119 -0.88 -1.31 9.22
C ILE A 119 -1.36 -2.52 10.04
N GLY A 120 -2.46 -3.15 9.66
CA GLY A 120 -2.97 -4.35 10.31
C GLY A 120 -1.93 -5.48 10.34
N ALA A 121 -1.28 -5.76 9.21
CA ALA A 121 -0.21 -6.74 9.12
C ALA A 121 0.99 -6.40 10.03
N ALA A 122 1.40 -5.13 10.09
CA ALA A 122 2.47 -4.67 10.96
C ALA A 122 2.14 -4.90 12.45
N PHE A 123 0.90 -4.64 12.88
CA PHE A 123 0.45 -4.93 14.25
C PHE A 123 0.46 -6.42 14.56
N VAL A 124 0.01 -7.28 13.65
CA VAL A 124 0.06 -8.74 13.83
C VAL A 124 1.51 -9.23 13.99
N ILE A 125 2.42 -8.75 13.16
CA ILE A 125 3.84 -9.10 13.23
C ILE A 125 4.44 -8.63 14.56
N ALA A 126 4.17 -7.39 14.97
CA ALA A 126 4.64 -6.84 16.26
C ALA A 126 4.11 -7.66 17.43
N PHE A 127 2.84 -8.06 17.41
CA PHE A 127 2.24 -8.92 18.44
C PHE A 127 2.91 -10.29 18.51
N LEU A 128 3.17 -10.92 17.35
CA LEU A 128 3.85 -12.22 17.31
C LEU A 128 5.27 -12.13 17.86
N ILE A 129 6.01 -11.07 17.54
CA ILE A 129 7.35 -10.84 18.08
C ILE A 129 7.28 -10.67 19.60
N ALA A 130 6.38 -9.83 20.10
CA ALA A 130 6.18 -9.62 21.54
C ALA A 130 5.82 -10.92 22.24
N TRP A 131 4.90 -11.72 21.69
CA TRP A 131 4.51 -13.01 22.22
C TRP A 131 5.68 -13.99 22.31
N VAL A 132 6.50 -14.11 21.25
CA VAL A 132 7.69 -14.96 21.24
C VAL A 132 8.70 -14.52 22.30
N VAL A 133 8.93 -13.20 22.45
CA VAL A 133 9.85 -12.65 23.45
C VAL A 133 9.37 -12.96 24.86
N ILE A 134 8.07 -12.74 25.14
CA ILE A 134 7.48 -13.04 26.45
C ILE A 134 7.58 -14.54 26.74
N ARG A 135 7.24 -15.40 25.78
CA ARG A 135 7.31 -16.86 25.93
C ARG A 135 8.75 -17.34 26.22
N ARG A 136 9.74 -16.78 25.54
CA ARG A 136 11.17 -17.10 25.78
C ARG A 136 11.64 -16.61 27.15
N ARG A 137 11.18 -15.44 27.60
CA ARG A 137 11.49 -14.96 28.98
C ARG A 137 10.88 -15.86 30.06
N SER A 138 9.61 -16.24 29.88
CA SER A 138 8.93 -17.14 30.82
C SER A 138 9.56 -18.54 30.92
N ALA A 139 10.12 -19.06 29.81
CA ALA A 139 10.85 -20.32 29.83
C ALA A 139 12.12 -20.24 30.69
N ARG A 140 12.90 -19.16 30.54
CA ARG A 140 14.13 -18.96 31.35
C ARG A 140 13.87 -18.78 32.85
N ILE A 141 12.75 -18.13 33.20
CA ILE A 141 12.36 -17.97 34.60
C ILE A 141 11.97 -19.32 35.19
N ARG A 142 11.25 -20.17 34.48
CA ARG A 142 10.91 -21.53 34.94
C ARG A 142 12.13 -22.42 35.15
N GLU A 143 13.11 -22.35 34.24
CA GLU A 143 14.37 -23.11 34.41
C GLU A 143 15.12 -22.66 35.64
N ARG A 144 15.17 -21.37 35.97
CA ARG A 144 15.79 -20.86 37.18
C ARG A 144 15.05 -21.32 38.44
N MET A 145 13.73 -21.26 38.47
CA MET A 145 12.93 -21.73 39.60
C MET A 145 13.13 -23.23 39.85
N LEU A 146 13.15 -24.05 38.80
CA LEU A 146 13.41 -25.49 38.92
C LEU A 146 14.83 -25.76 39.44
N TYR A 147 15.83 -25.00 38.99
CA TYR A 147 17.20 -25.13 39.47
C TYR A 147 17.32 -24.71 40.95
N GLU A 148 16.69 -23.63 41.37
CA GLU A 148 16.65 -23.18 42.76
C GLU A 148 15.93 -24.19 43.69
N GLU A 149 14.87 -24.81 43.18
CA GLU A 149 14.10 -25.83 43.90
C GLU A 149 14.92 -27.12 44.08
N GLN A 150 15.64 -27.57 43.05
CA GLN A 150 16.56 -28.72 43.10
C GLN A 150 17.75 -28.45 44.06
N MET A 151 18.33 -27.25 44.03
CA MET A 151 19.41 -26.88 44.93
C MET A 151 18.93 -26.82 46.38
N ARG A 152 17.69 -26.39 46.63
CA ARG A 152 17.10 -26.40 47.97
C ARG A 152 16.83 -27.80 48.47
N GLU A 153 16.42 -28.74 47.64
CA GLU A 153 16.23 -30.14 48.00
C GLU A 153 17.55 -30.86 48.28
N GLU A 154 18.61 -30.57 47.50
CA GLU A 154 19.90 -31.25 47.61
C GLU A 154 20.77 -30.74 48.75
N TYR A 155 20.75 -29.45 49.05
CA TYR A 155 21.61 -28.81 50.05
C TYR A 155 20.89 -28.39 51.33
N GLY A 156 19.56 -28.63 51.46
CA GLY A 156 18.77 -28.17 52.58
C GLY A 156 18.58 -26.65 52.63
N GLU A 157 17.87 -26.16 53.64
CA GLU A 157 17.75 -24.69 53.82
C GLU A 157 19.12 -24.11 54.11
N MET A 158 19.51 -23.09 53.34
CA MET A 158 20.78 -22.35 53.54
C MET A 158 20.88 -21.88 55.01
N PRO A 159 21.96 -22.19 55.72
CA PRO A 159 22.09 -21.79 57.10
C PRO A 159 21.82 -20.31 57.30
N PRO A 160 21.12 -19.90 58.38
CA PRO A 160 20.74 -18.50 58.58
C PRO A 160 21.92 -17.54 58.65
N GLU A 161 23.11 -18.06 58.88
CA GLU A 161 24.37 -17.31 58.91
C GLU A 161 24.81 -16.77 57.53
N LEU A 162 24.37 -17.39 56.44
CA LEU A 162 24.68 -16.98 55.07
C LEU A 162 23.54 -16.18 54.37
N GLN A 163 22.37 -16.08 55.00
CA GLN A 163 21.23 -15.33 54.43
C GLN A 163 21.39 -13.81 54.54
N GLY A 164 22.36 -13.29 55.30
CA GLY A 164 22.63 -11.87 55.51
C GLY A 164 23.92 -11.35 54.89
N ALA A 165 24.69 -12.20 54.23
CA ALA A 165 25.92 -11.75 53.57
C ALA A 165 25.59 -10.97 52.30
N ASP A 166 25.68 -9.66 52.35
CA ASP A 166 25.60 -8.79 51.20
C ASP A 166 26.77 -9.10 50.25
N PRO A 167 26.53 -9.64 49.03
CA PRO A 167 27.61 -9.95 48.10
C PRO A 167 28.38 -8.71 47.62
N ALA A 168 27.93 -7.50 47.99
CA ALA A 168 28.61 -6.24 47.69
C ALA A 168 29.62 -5.83 48.76
N ALA A 169 29.59 -6.45 49.97
CA ALA A 169 30.50 -6.09 51.05
C ALA A 169 31.93 -6.64 50.89
N ASP A 170 32.09 -7.69 50.09
CA ASP A 170 33.39 -8.37 49.89
C ASP A 170 34.20 -7.81 48.70
N LEU A 171 33.69 -6.80 48.00
CA LEU A 171 34.37 -6.14 46.87
C LEU A 171 35.16 -4.89 47.29
N GLN A 172 35.31 -4.60 48.60
CA GLN A 172 36.30 -3.63 49.07
C GLN A 172 37.68 -4.31 49.20
N ILE A 173 38.17 -4.82 48.08
CA ILE A 173 39.58 -5.21 47.98
C ILE A 173 40.40 -3.94 47.79
N HIS A 174 40.99 -3.50 48.89
CA HIS A 174 42.35 -3.04 49.04
C HIS A 174 42.96 -2.44 47.75
N ASP A 175 42.68 -1.17 47.52
CA ASP A 175 43.49 -0.35 46.59
C ASP A 175 44.71 0.18 47.36
N ASP A 176 45.64 -0.73 47.56
CA ASP A 176 46.94 -0.43 48.14
C ASP A 176 47.93 -0.01 47.03
N ARG A 177 47.60 1.07 46.35
CA ARG A 177 48.57 1.78 45.53
C ARG A 177 49.14 2.94 46.34
N GLY A 178 50.29 2.65 46.97
CA GLY A 178 51.13 3.64 47.61
C GLY A 178 51.52 4.81 46.70
N PRO A 179 51.91 5.95 47.27
CA PRO A 179 52.20 7.16 46.51
C PRO A 179 53.46 6.96 45.66
N ILE A 180 53.30 7.26 44.35
CA ILE A 180 54.46 7.43 43.44
C ILE A 180 55.08 8.78 43.83
N ILE A 181 56.26 8.73 44.40
CA ILE A 181 57.16 9.87 44.64
C ILE A 181 58.00 10.04 43.37
N ASP A 182 58.10 11.32 42.91
CA ASP A 182 58.86 11.96 41.85
C ASP A 182 58.24 12.00 40.47
#